data_eb25c6568b558ddc6ff108077cf255b7
#
_entry.id   eb25c6568b558ddc6ff108077cf255b7
#
_cell.length_a   1.000
_cell.length_b   1.000
_cell.length_c   1.000
_cell.angle_alpha   90.00
_cell.angle_beta   90.00
_cell.angle_gamma   90.00
#
_symmetry.space_group_name_H-M   'P 1'
#
loop_
_entity.id
_entity.type
_entity.pdbx_description
1 polymer ?
#
loop_
_entity_poly.entity_id
_entity_poly.type
_entity_poly.pdbx_seq_one_letter_code
_entity_poly.pdbx_strand_id
1 'polypeptide(L)'
;MSALEVSDVAFAYGARRALDGVSFAAAKGRFTALLGPNGAGKSTLIALLTRLYDLQRGQIRIAGFGLREAPRQALARLGVVFQQSTLDLDLTVEQNLRYHAALHGMPRALANERIELELQRQQLGERRRSKVRELNGGHRRRVEIARALLHRPELLLLDEASAGLDPASRQALNHHVRALCRDEGMSVLWTTHLLDEVQADDDLLVLNRGRLVAQGCVASLALDGEDLAASFARLTGSDAQGAGLDGAAHRSAAMPPKTTEPAGESTGLASGAKHS
;
A
#
# COMPACT_ATOMS: atom_id res chain seq x y z
N MET A 1 4.87 11.54 -18.18
CA MET A 1 5.36 11.86 -16.81
C MET A 1 4.95 10.71 -15.89
N SER A 2 5.83 10.27 -15.01
CA SER A 2 5.59 9.14 -14.11
C SER A 2 5.07 9.62 -12.75
N ALA A 3 4.12 8.91 -12.17
CA ALA A 3 3.67 9.12 -10.79
C ALA A 3 4.59 8.41 -9.79
N LEU A 4 5.16 7.26 -10.22
CA LEU A 4 6.10 6.46 -9.46
C LEU A 4 7.22 6.00 -10.38
N GLU A 5 8.46 6.11 -9.93
CA GLU A 5 9.63 5.54 -10.57
C GLU A 5 10.41 4.72 -9.55
N VAL A 6 10.71 3.50 -9.91
CA VAL A 6 11.50 2.54 -9.13
C VAL A 6 12.67 2.11 -10.00
N SER A 7 13.90 2.27 -9.53
CA SER A 7 15.11 2.01 -10.30
C SER A 7 16.10 1.17 -9.50
N ASP A 8 16.40 -0.03 -10.02
CA ASP A 8 17.37 -0.99 -9.49
C ASP A 8 17.22 -1.26 -7.97
N VAL A 9 15.96 -1.38 -7.52
CA VAL A 9 15.67 -1.58 -6.10
C VAL A 9 15.95 -3.02 -5.70
N ALA A 10 16.83 -3.17 -4.70
CA ALA A 10 17.10 -4.46 -4.06
C ALA A 10 16.96 -4.32 -2.54
N PHE A 11 16.45 -5.39 -1.92
CA PHE A 11 16.25 -5.47 -0.48
C PHE A 11 16.35 -6.91 0.03
N ALA A 12 16.99 -7.09 1.19
CA ALA A 12 17.13 -8.39 1.83
C ALA A 12 16.81 -8.32 3.32
N TYR A 13 16.15 -9.34 3.83
CA TYR A 13 15.98 -9.63 5.25
C TYR A 13 17.13 -10.55 5.69
N GLY A 14 18.20 -9.98 6.23
CA GLY A 14 19.43 -10.76 6.51
C GLY A 14 19.97 -11.41 5.22
N ALA A 15 20.09 -12.73 5.19
CA ALA A 15 20.56 -13.47 4.03
C ALA A 15 19.47 -13.68 2.94
N ARG A 16 18.19 -13.47 3.27
CA ARG A 16 17.08 -13.73 2.33
C ARG A 16 16.80 -12.49 1.49
N ARG A 17 17.13 -12.55 0.21
CA ARG A 17 16.80 -11.51 -0.76
C ARG A 17 15.29 -11.52 -1.05
N ALA A 18 14.63 -10.38 -0.83
CA ALA A 18 13.19 -10.21 -1.06
C ALA A 18 12.90 -9.43 -2.34
N LEU A 19 13.79 -8.50 -2.73
CA LEU A 19 13.77 -7.79 -4.02
C LEU A 19 15.18 -7.80 -4.61
N ASP A 20 15.26 -7.94 -5.94
CA ASP A 20 16.51 -8.12 -6.67
C ASP A 20 16.51 -7.33 -7.98
N GLY A 21 16.90 -6.04 -7.89
CA GLY A 21 17.04 -5.17 -9.06
C GLY A 21 15.71 -4.80 -9.72
N VAL A 22 14.67 -4.55 -8.94
CA VAL A 22 13.34 -4.18 -9.45
C VAL A 22 13.38 -2.78 -10.04
N SER A 23 12.95 -2.65 -11.30
CA SER A 23 12.86 -1.37 -12.01
C SER A 23 11.58 -1.30 -12.81
N PHE A 24 10.78 -0.22 -12.60
CA PHE A 24 9.57 0.08 -13.37
C PHE A 24 9.16 1.54 -13.19
N ALA A 25 8.23 2.00 -14.03
CA ALA A 25 7.56 3.27 -13.87
C ALA A 25 6.04 3.07 -13.97
N ALA A 26 5.29 3.73 -13.08
CA ALA A 26 3.84 3.85 -13.18
C ALA A 26 3.49 5.24 -13.73
N ALA A 27 2.68 5.27 -14.77
CA ALA A 27 2.32 6.50 -15.45
C ALA A 27 1.33 7.34 -14.62
N LYS A 28 1.36 8.66 -14.81
CA LYS A 28 0.42 9.57 -14.14
C LYS A 28 -1.01 9.36 -14.67
N GLY A 29 -1.98 9.34 -13.76
CA GLY A 29 -3.40 9.18 -14.08
C GLY A 29 -3.80 7.78 -14.56
N ARG A 30 -2.93 6.78 -14.38
CA ARG A 30 -3.18 5.40 -14.80
C ARG A 30 -3.43 4.48 -13.62
N PHE A 31 -4.21 3.44 -13.86
CA PHE A 31 -4.34 2.30 -12.95
C PHE A 31 -3.27 1.28 -13.31
N THR A 32 -2.37 1.02 -12.35
CA THR A 32 -1.30 0.04 -12.49
C THR A 32 -1.54 -1.10 -11.51
N ALA A 33 -1.76 -2.30 -12.02
CA ALA A 33 -1.86 -3.52 -11.21
C ALA A 33 -0.47 -4.11 -10.97
N LEU A 34 -0.14 -4.44 -9.73
CA LEU A 34 1.04 -5.21 -9.37
C LEU A 34 0.61 -6.63 -8.96
N LEU A 35 0.72 -7.55 -9.89
CA LEU A 35 0.44 -8.97 -9.69
C LEU A 35 1.68 -9.73 -9.20
N GLY A 36 1.45 -10.82 -8.49
CA GLY A 36 2.50 -11.76 -8.11
C GLY A 36 2.00 -12.76 -7.07
N PRO A 37 2.55 -13.96 -7.04
CA PRO A 37 2.21 -14.97 -6.05
C PRO A 37 2.60 -14.51 -4.63
N ASN A 38 2.12 -15.25 -3.62
CA ASN A 38 2.54 -15.04 -2.25
C ASN A 38 4.06 -15.22 -2.11
N GLY A 39 4.72 -14.28 -1.42
CA GLY A 39 6.18 -14.29 -1.30
C GLY A 39 6.94 -13.72 -2.51
N ALA A 40 6.25 -13.19 -3.53
CA ALA A 40 6.90 -12.56 -4.69
C ALA A 40 7.71 -11.30 -4.35
N GLY A 41 7.44 -10.64 -3.20
CA GLY A 41 8.10 -9.40 -2.80
C GLY A 41 7.18 -8.17 -2.78
N LYS A 42 5.88 -8.32 -3.10
CA LYS A 42 4.91 -7.20 -3.15
C LYS A 42 4.89 -6.39 -1.85
N SER A 43 4.65 -7.02 -0.71
CA SER A 43 4.59 -6.32 0.59
C SER A 43 5.94 -5.69 0.98
N THR A 44 7.08 -6.27 0.56
CA THR A 44 8.40 -5.65 0.75
C THR A 44 8.53 -4.38 -0.08
N LEU A 45 8.08 -4.40 -1.33
CA LEU A 45 8.07 -3.21 -2.18
C LEU A 45 7.18 -2.12 -1.57
N ILE A 46 5.97 -2.48 -1.10
CA ILE A 46 5.07 -1.54 -0.40
C ILE A 46 5.74 -0.93 0.84
N ALA A 47 6.41 -1.75 1.66
CA ALA A 47 7.13 -1.27 2.84
C ALA A 47 8.26 -0.28 2.51
N LEU A 48 8.93 -0.46 1.36
CA LEU A 48 9.93 0.51 0.87
C LEU A 48 9.28 1.79 0.34
N LEU A 49 8.18 1.68 -0.44
CA LEU A 49 7.44 2.83 -0.98
C LEU A 49 6.86 3.72 0.13
N THR A 50 6.43 3.10 1.24
CA THR A 50 5.87 3.78 2.41
C THR A 50 6.93 4.17 3.45
N ARG A 51 8.19 3.86 3.19
CA ARG A 51 9.30 4.11 4.13
C ARG A 51 9.16 3.43 5.50
N LEU A 52 8.43 2.31 5.55
CA LEU A 52 8.44 1.41 6.71
C LEU A 52 9.80 0.70 6.83
N TYR A 53 10.48 0.50 5.70
CA TYR A 53 11.87 0.07 5.65
C TYR A 53 12.72 1.07 4.87
N ASP A 54 13.96 1.21 5.27
CA ASP A 54 14.93 2.01 4.53
C ASP A 54 15.40 1.28 3.28
N LEU A 55 15.60 2.05 2.21
CA LEU A 55 16.06 1.53 0.92
C LEU A 55 17.53 1.09 1.03
N GLN A 56 17.82 -0.19 0.82
CA GLN A 56 19.19 -0.70 0.84
C GLN A 56 19.94 -0.35 -0.44
N ARG A 57 19.32 -0.57 -1.61
CA ARG A 57 19.88 -0.29 -2.93
C ARG A 57 18.82 0.27 -3.86
N GLY A 58 19.25 1.05 -4.86
CA GLY A 58 18.39 1.62 -5.89
C GLY A 58 17.80 2.98 -5.50
N GLN A 59 16.83 3.42 -6.26
CA GLN A 59 16.14 4.71 -6.09
C GLN A 59 14.63 4.55 -6.26
N ILE A 60 13.88 5.33 -5.49
CA ILE A 60 12.43 5.46 -5.63
C ILE A 60 12.10 6.94 -5.69
N ARG A 61 11.26 7.33 -6.66
CA ARG A 61 10.73 8.69 -6.80
C ARG A 61 9.20 8.63 -6.86
N ILE A 62 8.54 9.47 -6.07
CA ILE A 62 7.08 9.61 -6.05
C ILE A 62 6.77 11.04 -6.49
N ALA A 63 5.98 11.19 -7.55
CA ALA A 63 5.64 12.49 -8.14
C ALA A 63 6.88 13.39 -8.37
N GLY A 64 8.01 12.77 -8.81
CA GLY A 64 9.28 13.45 -9.06
C GLY A 64 10.17 13.65 -7.84
N PHE A 65 9.69 13.41 -6.61
CA PHE A 65 10.47 13.56 -5.37
C PHE A 65 11.16 12.24 -4.99
N GLY A 66 12.49 12.27 -4.84
CA GLY A 66 13.26 11.13 -4.39
C GLY A 66 12.95 10.78 -2.93
N LEU A 67 12.70 9.50 -2.66
CA LEU A 67 12.29 9.05 -1.33
C LEU A 67 13.39 9.14 -0.28
N ARG A 68 14.67 9.14 -0.70
CA ARG A 68 15.84 9.38 0.17
C ARG A 68 16.13 10.87 0.37
N GLU A 69 16.12 11.63 -0.72
CA GLU A 69 16.53 13.03 -0.77
C GLU A 69 15.44 13.98 -0.20
N ALA A 70 14.18 13.66 -0.50
CA ALA A 70 13.04 14.50 -0.18
C ALA A 70 11.86 13.69 0.39
N PRO A 71 12.07 12.91 1.49
CA PRO A 71 11.07 11.95 1.98
C PRO A 71 9.74 12.58 2.35
N ARG A 72 9.75 13.76 2.96
CA ARG A 72 8.51 14.44 3.35
C ARG A 72 7.69 14.86 2.14
N GLN A 73 8.34 15.40 1.10
CA GLN A 73 7.67 15.78 -0.15
C GLN A 73 7.12 14.55 -0.89
N ALA A 74 7.89 13.47 -0.97
CA ALA A 74 7.48 12.22 -1.59
C ALA A 74 6.25 11.62 -0.86
N LEU A 75 6.33 11.45 0.46
CA LEU A 75 5.26 10.86 1.27
C LEU A 75 4.01 11.75 1.34
N ALA A 76 4.14 13.08 1.26
CA ALA A 76 3.00 14.00 1.17
C ALA A 76 2.20 13.85 -0.14
N ARG A 77 2.75 13.17 -1.16
CA ARG A 77 2.10 12.88 -2.45
C ARG A 77 1.52 11.47 -2.52
N LEU A 78 1.65 10.70 -1.44
CA LEU A 78 1.27 9.30 -1.37
C LEU A 78 0.07 9.11 -0.43
N GLY A 79 -1.03 8.59 -0.95
CA GLY A 79 -2.12 8.02 -0.16
C GLY A 79 -1.92 6.51 -0.05
N VAL A 80 -2.18 5.92 1.12
CA VAL A 80 -1.95 4.48 1.33
C VAL A 80 -3.14 3.83 2.01
N VAL A 81 -3.57 2.70 1.47
CA VAL A 81 -4.51 1.77 2.09
C VAL A 81 -3.81 0.42 2.21
N PHE A 82 -3.57 -0.02 3.43
CA PHE A 82 -2.90 -1.28 3.71
C PHE A 82 -3.87 -2.47 3.69
N GLN A 83 -3.32 -3.67 3.56
CA GLN A 83 -4.09 -4.92 3.62
C GLN A 83 -4.86 -5.03 4.95
N GLN A 84 -4.18 -4.82 6.06
CA GLN A 84 -4.82 -4.76 7.38
C GLN A 84 -5.35 -3.35 7.65
N SER A 85 -6.55 -3.28 8.24
CA SER A 85 -7.14 -2.00 8.63
C SER A 85 -6.28 -1.30 9.67
N THR A 86 -6.02 -0.02 9.40
CA THR A 86 -5.28 0.88 10.29
C THR A 86 -6.17 1.98 10.87
N LEU A 87 -7.50 1.77 10.86
CA LEU A 87 -8.46 2.64 11.51
C LEU A 87 -8.54 2.31 12.99
N ASP A 88 -8.73 3.35 13.81
CA ASP A 88 -9.09 3.15 15.20
C ASP A 88 -10.57 2.76 15.29
N LEU A 89 -10.82 1.54 15.82
CA LEU A 89 -12.16 0.95 15.88
C LEU A 89 -13.08 1.65 16.91
N ASP A 90 -12.52 2.31 17.90
CA ASP A 90 -13.24 3.00 18.96
C ASP A 90 -13.64 4.43 18.60
N LEU A 91 -12.97 5.00 17.62
CA LEU A 91 -13.29 6.31 17.09
C LEU A 91 -14.41 6.23 16.04
N THR A 92 -15.15 7.32 15.90
CA THR A 92 -16.11 7.48 14.79
C THR A 92 -15.36 7.66 13.46
N VAL A 93 -16.10 7.50 12.35
CA VAL A 93 -15.58 7.78 11.01
C VAL A 93 -14.97 9.19 10.96
N GLU A 94 -15.71 10.20 11.37
CA GLU A 94 -15.24 11.58 11.37
C GLU A 94 -14.00 11.79 12.24
N GLN A 95 -13.93 11.18 13.42
CA GLN A 95 -12.79 11.28 14.31
C GLN A 95 -11.53 10.67 13.71
N ASN A 96 -11.63 9.50 13.05
CA ASN A 96 -10.52 8.90 12.30
C ASN A 96 -10.00 9.84 11.21
N LEU A 97 -10.90 10.44 10.43
CA LEU A 97 -10.53 11.38 9.36
C LEU A 97 -9.89 12.66 9.93
N ARG A 98 -10.43 13.23 11.00
CA ARG A 98 -9.87 14.41 11.68
C ARG A 98 -8.48 14.14 12.25
N TYR A 99 -8.30 12.99 12.88
CA TYR A 99 -7.01 12.56 13.41
C TYR A 99 -5.95 12.49 12.30
N HIS A 100 -6.29 11.86 11.18
CA HIS A 100 -5.38 11.77 10.04
C HIS A 100 -5.08 13.14 9.41
N ALA A 101 -6.08 14.00 9.24
CA ALA A 101 -5.89 15.37 8.76
C ALA A 101 -4.92 16.16 9.67
N ALA A 102 -5.04 15.99 11.00
CA ALA A 102 -4.12 16.61 11.95
C ALA A 102 -2.68 16.11 11.82
N LEU A 103 -2.49 14.79 11.62
CA LEU A 103 -1.16 14.20 11.35
C LEU A 103 -0.51 14.76 10.08
N HIS A 104 -1.31 15.14 9.08
CA HIS A 104 -0.84 15.82 7.87
C HIS A 104 -0.67 17.33 8.04
N GLY A 105 -0.87 17.88 9.26
CA GLY A 105 -0.75 19.33 9.53
C GLY A 105 -1.80 20.16 8.82
N MET A 106 -2.96 19.61 8.46
CA MET A 106 -4.01 20.33 7.73
C MET A 106 -4.68 21.36 8.66
N PRO A 107 -4.82 22.63 8.22
CA PRO A 107 -5.61 23.63 8.94
C PRO A 107 -7.04 23.15 9.15
N ARG A 108 -7.64 23.45 10.32
CA ARG A 108 -8.96 22.94 10.70
C ARG A 108 -10.07 23.23 9.67
N ALA A 109 -10.06 24.41 9.07
CA ALA A 109 -11.04 24.78 8.04
C ALA A 109 -10.91 23.88 6.81
N LEU A 110 -9.68 23.70 6.30
CA LEU A 110 -9.40 22.83 5.16
C LEU A 110 -9.71 21.36 5.49
N ALA A 111 -9.36 20.89 6.69
CA ALA A 111 -9.68 19.53 7.12
C ALA A 111 -11.19 19.28 7.12
N ASN A 112 -12.01 20.22 7.62
CA ASN A 112 -13.46 20.11 7.61
C ASN A 112 -14.02 20.01 6.17
N GLU A 113 -13.57 20.89 5.27
CA GLU A 113 -13.97 20.88 3.86
C GLU A 113 -13.62 19.54 3.20
N ARG A 114 -12.40 19.05 3.43
CA ARG A 114 -11.94 17.79 2.86
C ARG A 114 -12.68 16.57 3.40
N ILE A 115 -12.92 16.54 4.71
CA ILE A 115 -13.68 15.46 5.34
C ILE A 115 -15.09 15.42 4.76
N GLU A 116 -15.76 16.56 4.61
CA GLU A 116 -17.10 16.62 4.04
C GLU A 116 -17.11 16.07 2.61
N LEU A 117 -16.17 16.55 1.78
CA LEU A 117 -16.02 16.09 0.40
C LEU A 117 -15.82 14.58 0.32
N GLU A 118 -14.89 14.03 1.11
CA GLU A 118 -14.59 12.60 1.06
C GLU A 118 -15.73 11.75 1.64
N LEU A 119 -16.44 12.21 2.67
CA LEU A 119 -17.63 11.53 3.17
C LEU A 119 -18.73 11.44 2.12
N GLN A 120 -18.94 12.49 1.33
CA GLN A 120 -19.90 12.50 0.23
C GLN A 120 -19.46 11.54 -0.89
N ARG A 121 -18.20 11.62 -1.34
CA ARG A 121 -17.64 10.75 -2.38
C ARG A 121 -17.73 9.26 -2.05
N GLN A 122 -17.44 8.92 -0.79
CA GLN A 122 -17.47 7.55 -0.31
C GLN A 122 -18.87 7.08 0.14
N GLN A 123 -19.88 7.94 0.02
CA GLN A 123 -21.25 7.66 0.48
C GLN A 123 -21.29 7.27 1.98
N LEU A 124 -20.52 7.97 2.80
CA LEU A 124 -20.39 7.75 4.24
C LEU A 124 -21.09 8.79 5.09
N GLY A 125 -21.87 9.71 4.52
CA GLY A 125 -22.51 10.81 5.23
C GLY A 125 -23.35 10.34 6.43
N GLU A 126 -24.22 9.33 6.23
CA GLU A 126 -25.04 8.74 7.30
C GLU A 126 -24.21 8.01 8.36
N ARG A 127 -23.03 7.53 8.02
CA ARG A 127 -22.12 6.78 8.92
C ARG A 127 -21.07 7.66 9.61
N ARG A 128 -21.11 8.97 9.36
CA ARG A 128 -20.14 9.93 9.90
C ARG A 128 -19.89 9.80 11.39
N ARG A 129 -20.96 9.59 12.19
CA ARG A 129 -20.91 9.47 13.64
C ARG A 129 -20.87 8.03 14.15
N SER A 130 -20.97 7.03 13.27
CA SER A 130 -20.85 5.62 13.63
C SER A 130 -19.41 5.31 14.04
N LYS A 131 -19.19 4.50 15.06
CA LYS A 131 -17.88 3.96 15.39
C LYS A 131 -17.43 2.99 14.30
N VAL A 132 -16.14 2.97 14.00
CA VAL A 132 -15.60 2.12 12.93
C VAL A 132 -15.86 0.64 13.21
N ARG A 133 -15.89 0.21 14.48
CA ARG A 133 -16.24 -1.18 14.86
C ARG A 133 -17.62 -1.62 14.40
N GLU A 134 -18.58 -0.69 14.27
CA GLU A 134 -19.96 -0.94 13.87
C GLU A 134 -20.13 -1.09 12.34
N LEU A 135 -19.08 -0.76 11.58
CA LEU A 135 -19.11 -0.82 10.13
C LEU A 135 -18.78 -2.23 9.63
N ASN A 136 -19.41 -2.63 8.52
CA ASN A 136 -18.98 -3.81 7.75
C ASN A 136 -17.64 -3.57 7.04
N GLY A 137 -17.05 -4.64 6.48
CA GLY A 137 -15.74 -4.57 5.80
C GLY A 137 -15.69 -3.55 4.66
N GLY A 138 -16.74 -3.51 3.82
CA GLY A 138 -16.83 -2.57 2.70
C GLY A 138 -16.86 -1.11 3.14
N HIS A 139 -17.67 -0.78 4.17
CA HIS A 139 -17.68 0.57 4.72
C HIS A 139 -16.34 0.95 5.36
N ARG A 140 -15.69 0.04 6.11
CA ARG A 140 -14.35 0.29 6.67
C ARG A 140 -13.36 0.61 5.56
N ARG A 141 -13.37 -0.14 4.47
CA ARG A 141 -12.48 0.09 3.32
C ARG A 141 -12.73 1.45 2.66
N ARG A 142 -13.98 1.88 2.54
CA ARG A 142 -14.32 3.22 2.05
C ARG A 142 -13.80 4.33 2.98
N VAL A 143 -13.84 4.14 4.31
CA VAL A 143 -13.24 5.09 5.28
C VAL A 143 -11.73 5.16 5.12
N GLU A 144 -11.05 4.05 4.89
CA GLU A 144 -9.60 4.03 4.64
C GLU A 144 -9.23 4.78 3.36
N ILE A 145 -10.02 4.62 2.29
CA ILE A 145 -9.81 5.38 1.05
C ILE A 145 -10.09 6.87 1.29
N ALA A 146 -11.21 7.23 1.93
CA ALA A 146 -11.49 8.62 2.31
C ALA A 146 -10.30 9.23 3.05
N ARG A 147 -9.78 8.51 4.04
CA ARG A 147 -8.62 8.93 4.83
C ARG A 147 -7.38 9.13 3.96
N ALA A 148 -7.09 8.20 3.06
CA ALA A 148 -5.93 8.25 2.18
C ALA A 148 -6.00 9.41 1.17
N LEU A 149 -7.20 9.91 0.84
CA LEU A 149 -7.42 10.99 -0.13
C LEU A 149 -7.48 12.40 0.49
N LEU A 150 -7.59 12.53 1.82
CA LEU A 150 -7.78 13.82 2.51
C LEU A 150 -6.76 14.89 2.10
N HIS A 151 -5.50 14.52 2.00
CA HIS A 151 -4.40 15.43 1.71
C HIS A 151 -4.11 15.61 0.20
N ARG A 152 -5.00 15.11 -0.68
CA ARG A 152 -4.87 15.15 -2.15
C ARG A 152 -3.55 14.56 -2.66
N PRO A 153 -3.29 13.27 -2.44
CA PRO A 153 -2.11 12.62 -2.98
C PRO A 153 -2.12 12.61 -4.51
N GLU A 154 -0.96 12.46 -5.14
CA GLU A 154 -0.83 12.24 -6.58
C GLU A 154 -0.78 10.74 -6.94
N LEU A 155 -0.44 9.90 -5.97
CA LEU A 155 -0.40 8.44 -6.08
C LEU A 155 -1.18 7.82 -4.92
N LEU A 156 -2.14 6.96 -5.24
CA LEU A 156 -2.85 6.11 -4.28
C LEU A 156 -2.29 4.69 -4.37
N LEU A 157 -1.78 4.19 -3.27
CA LEU A 157 -1.25 2.85 -3.13
C LEU A 157 -2.25 2.01 -2.36
N LEU A 158 -2.65 0.90 -2.95
CA LEU A 158 -3.63 -0.04 -2.42
C LEU A 158 -2.99 -1.41 -2.28
N ASP A 159 -2.71 -1.84 -1.03
CA ASP A 159 -2.11 -3.13 -0.75
C ASP A 159 -3.18 -4.17 -0.43
N GLU A 160 -3.46 -5.05 -1.39
CA GLU A 160 -4.50 -6.09 -1.32
C GLU A 160 -5.82 -5.56 -0.73
N ALA A 161 -6.24 -4.37 -1.22
CA ALA A 161 -7.32 -3.59 -0.62
C ALA A 161 -8.69 -4.29 -0.62
N SER A 162 -8.89 -5.28 -1.46
CA SER A 162 -10.11 -6.08 -1.57
C SER A 162 -10.11 -7.34 -0.70
N ALA A 163 -8.99 -7.64 -0.03
CA ALA A 163 -8.88 -8.83 0.80
C ALA A 163 -9.95 -8.86 1.90
N GLY A 164 -10.65 -10.00 2.03
CA GLY A 164 -11.71 -10.18 3.02
C GLY A 164 -13.05 -9.49 2.71
N LEU A 165 -13.19 -8.85 1.55
CA LEU A 165 -14.46 -8.32 1.09
C LEU A 165 -15.29 -9.38 0.36
N ASP A 166 -16.60 -9.30 0.50
CA ASP A 166 -17.54 -10.07 -0.34
C ASP A 166 -17.42 -9.63 -1.83
N PRO A 167 -17.85 -10.47 -2.79
CA PRO A 167 -17.70 -10.18 -4.22
C PRO A 167 -18.31 -8.85 -4.65
N ALA A 168 -19.48 -8.48 -4.13
CA ALA A 168 -20.15 -7.22 -4.48
C ALA A 168 -19.38 -6.01 -3.96
N SER A 169 -18.91 -6.05 -2.71
CA SER A 169 -18.06 -5.00 -2.11
C SER A 169 -16.72 -4.86 -2.84
N ARG A 170 -16.12 -5.97 -3.28
CA ARG A 170 -14.88 -5.98 -4.07
C ARG A 170 -15.08 -5.30 -5.43
N GLN A 171 -16.14 -5.68 -6.15
CA GLN A 171 -16.48 -5.08 -7.43
C GLN A 171 -16.76 -3.57 -7.31
N ALA A 172 -17.52 -3.17 -6.28
CA ALA A 172 -17.80 -1.76 -6.00
C ALA A 172 -16.52 -0.97 -5.69
N LEU A 173 -15.59 -1.54 -4.92
CA LEU A 173 -14.31 -0.95 -4.61
C LEU A 173 -13.46 -0.75 -5.88
N ASN A 174 -13.34 -1.80 -6.71
CA ASN A 174 -12.60 -1.77 -7.97
C ASN A 174 -13.15 -0.69 -8.91
N HIS A 175 -14.49 -0.66 -9.08
CA HIS A 175 -15.15 0.37 -9.89
C HIS A 175 -14.88 1.79 -9.37
N HIS A 176 -14.98 1.99 -8.05
CA HIS A 176 -14.73 3.28 -7.42
C HIS A 176 -13.30 3.78 -7.63
N VAL A 177 -12.29 2.92 -7.42
CA VAL A 177 -10.88 3.31 -7.59
C VAL A 177 -10.57 3.63 -9.05
N ARG A 178 -11.15 2.90 -9.99
CA ARG A 178 -11.01 3.22 -11.43
C ARG A 178 -11.68 4.54 -11.81
N ALA A 179 -12.81 4.87 -11.18
CA ALA A 179 -13.43 6.18 -11.37
C ALA A 179 -12.50 7.32 -10.91
N LEU A 180 -11.76 7.15 -9.81
CA LEU A 180 -10.74 8.13 -9.38
C LEU A 180 -9.65 8.34 -10.46
N CYS A 181 -9.22 7.26 -11.14
CA CYS A 181 -8.27 7.41 -12.25
C CYS A 181 -8.86 8.18 -13.43
N ARG A 182 -10.06 7.79 -13.89
CA ARG A 182 -10.68 8.38 -15.08
C ARG A 182 -11.13 9.82 -14.87
N ASP A 183 -11.79 10.09 -13.74
CA ASP A 183 -12.53 11.33 -13.53
C ASP A 183 -11.67 12.39 -12.84
N GLU A 184 -10.68 11.97 -12.04
CA GLU A 184 -9.84 12.88 -11.26
C GLU A 184 -8.35 12.82 -11.64
N GLY A 185 -7.97 11.95 -12.57
CA GLY A 185 -6.57 11.78 -12.99
C GLY A 185 -5.68 11.21 -11.88
N MET A 186 -6.26 10.50 -10.89
CA MET A 186 -5.53 9.84 -9.83
C MET A 186 -4.64 8.73 -10.40
N SER A 187 -3.38 8.70 -9.99
CA SER A 187 -2.51 7.57 -10.28
C SER A 187 -2.70 6.50 -9.21
N VAL A 188 -2.84 5.25 -9.61
CA VAL A 188 -3.07 4.13 -8.68
C VAL A 188 -2.04 3.04 -8.89
N LEU A 189 -1.45 2.55 -7.80
CA LEU A 189 -0.74 1.27 -7.75
C LEU A 189 -1.51 0.33 -6.85
N TRP A 190 -2.10 -0.72 -7.44
CA TRP A 190 -2.89 -1.72 -6.74
C TRP A 190 -2.17 -3.05 -6.71
N THR A 191 -1.78 -3.52 -5.52
CA THR A 191 -1.27 -4.88 -5.38
C THR A 191 -2.42 -5.86 -5.22
N THR A 192 -2.39 -6.93 -5.97
CA THR A 192 -3.37 -8.02 -5.86
C THR A 192 -2.75 -9.36 -6.26
N HIS A 193 -3.38 -10.45 -5.85
CA HIS A 193 -3.16 -11.79 -6.38
C HIS A 193 -4.39 -12.31 -7.14
N LEU A 194 -5.44 -11.47 -7.27
CA LEU A 194 -6.70 -11.79 -7.93
C LEU A 194 -6.71 -11.24 -9.35
N LEU A 195 -6.81 -12.12 -10.32
CA LEU A 195 -6.79 -11.75 -11.75
C LEU A 195 -8.08 -11.06 -12.20
N ASP A 196 -9.20 -11.35 -11.53
CA ASP A 196 -10.52 -10.74 -11.78
C ASP A 196 -10.59 -9.24 -11.41
N GLU A 197 -9.59 -8.73 -10.71
CA GLU A 197 -9.46 -7.31 -10.40
C GLU A 197 -8.78 -6.50 -11.51
N VAL A 198 -8.17 -7.17 -12.47
CA VAL A 198 -7.38 -6.55 -13.54
C VAL A 198 -8.20 -6.49 -14.83
N GLN A 199 -8.17 -5.35 -15.52
CA GLN A 199 -8.87 -5.13 -16.81
C GLN A 199 -7.87 -5.01 -17.95
N ALA A 200 -8.36 -5.20 -19.19
CA ALA A 200 -7.52 -5.27 -20.37
C ALA A 200 -6.74 -3.97 -20.66
N ASP A 201 -7.26 -2.83 -20.24
CA ASP A 201 -6.66 -1.49 -20.43
C ASP A 201 -5.76 -1.04 -19.29
N ASP A 202 -5.60 -1.87 -18.23
CA ASP A 202 -4.69 -1.57 -17.14
C ASP A 202 -3.23 -1.71 -17.54
N ASP A 203 -2.39 -0.93 -16.87
CA ASP A 203 -0.96 -1.21 -16.84
C ASP A 203 -0.70 -2.34 -15.83
N LEU A 204 0.09 -3.32 -16.24
CA LEU A 204 0.38 -4.52 -15.46
C LEU A 204 1.88 -4.62 -15.16
N LEU A 205 2.17 -4.90 -13.91
CA LEU A 205 3.49 -5.30 -13.42
C LEU A 205 3.37 -6.70 -12.82
N VAL A 206 4.20 -7.63 -13.25
CA VAL A 206 4.24 -8.99 -12.68
C VAL A 206 5.53 -9.19 -11.91
N LEU A 207 5.41 -9.35 -10.60
CA LEU A 207 6.52 -9.60 -9.69
C LEU A 207 6.59 -11.10 -9.36
N ASN A 208 7.76 -11.70 -9.51
CA ASN A 208 7.99 -13.08 -9.12
C ASN A 208 9.39 -13.24 -8.51
N ARG A 209 9.47 -13.88 -7.34
CA ARG A 209 10.73 -14.14 -6.61
C ARG A 209 11.64 -12.91 -6.49
N GLY A 210 11.04 -11.75 -6.19
CA GLY A 210 11.75 -10.48 -6.01
C GLY A 210 12.17 -9.79 -7.30
N ARG A 211 11.78 -10.28 -8.47
CA ARG A 211 12.11 -9.69 -9.78
C ARG A 211 10.86 -9.32 -10.56
N LEU A 212 10.92 -8.24 -11.31
CA LEU A 212 9.89 -7.90 -12.28
C LEU A 212 10.07 -8.80 -13.51
N VAL A 213 9.08 -9.65 -13.79
CA VAL A 213 9.12 -10.61 -14.90
C VAL A 213 8.33 -10.17 -16.11
N ALA A 214 7.38 -9.24 -15.94
CA ALA A 214 6.66 -8.60 -17.04
C ALA A 214 6.19 -7.19 -16.65
N GLN A 215 6.11 -6.31 -17.66
CA GLN A 215 5.57 -4.95 -17.55
C GLN A 215 4.94 -4.56 -18.89
N GLY A 216 3.72 -4.03 -18.87
CA GLY A 216 3.04 -3.54 -20.07
C GLY A 216 1.54 -3.38 -19.84
N CYS A 217 0.80 -3.02 -20.90
CA CYS A 217 -0.65 -3.08 -20.89
C CYS A 217 -1.08 -4.57 -20.88
N VAL A 218 -2.11 -4.91 -20.11
CA VAL A 218 -2.62 -6.28 -20.01
C VAL A 218 -2.88 -6.89 -21.40
N ALA A 219 -3.56 -6.12 -22.29
CA ALA A 219 -3.85 -6.55 -23.66
C ALA A 219 -2.60 -6.88 -24.49
N SER A 220 -1.43 -6.29 -24.15
CA SER A 220 -0.16 -6.53 -24.88
C SER A 220 0.68 -7.67 -24.30
N LEU A 221 0.36 -8.16 -23.09
CA LEU A 221 1.10 -9.21 -22.41
C LEU A 221 0.51 -10.60 -22.65
N ALA A 222 -0.76 -10.68 -23.05
CA ALA A 222 -1.39 -11.91 -23.49
C ALA A 222 -0.89 -12.28 -24.91
N LEU A 223 -0.54 -13.55 -25.12
CA LEU A 223 -0.31 -14.07 -26.46
C LEU A 223 -1.66 -14.25 -27.17
N ASP A 224 -1.66 -14.29 -28.50
CA ASP A 224 -2.87 -14.47 -29.30
C ASP A 224 -3.69 -15.70 -28.83
N GLY A 225 -4.91 -15.43 -28.33
CA GLY A 225 -5.81 -16.46 -27.83
C GLY A 225 -5.56 -16.93 -26.40
N GLU A 226 -4.57 -16.36 -25.70
CA GLU A 226 -4.27 -16.66 -24.28
C GLU A 226 -5.08 -15.74 -23.36
N ASP A 227 -5.71 -16.30 -22.33
CA ASP A 227 -6.32 -15.48 -21.28
C ASP A 227 -5.27 -14.96 -20.29
N LEU A 228 -5.66 -14.00 -19.42
CA LEU A 228 -4.77 -13.41 -18.44
C LEU A 228 -4.24 -14.45 -17.44
N ALA A 229 -5.04 -15.49 -17.12
CA ALA A 229 -4.64 -16.52 -16.17
C ALA A 229 -3.54 -17.41 -16.75
N ALA A 230 -3.65 -17.82 -18.00
CA ALA A 230 -2.63 -18.59 -18.72
C ALA A 230 -1.35 -17.76 -18.88
N SER A 231 -1.46 -16.48 -19.26
CA SER A 231 -0.33 -15.55 -19.35
C SER A 231 0.40 -15.40 -18.02
N PHE A 232 -0.36 -15.24 -16.93
CA PHE A 232 0.20 -15.13 -15.58
C PHE A 232 0.90 -16.42 -15.14
N ALA A 233 0.29 -17.59 -15.37
CA ALA A 233 0.88 -18.89 -15.08
C ALA A 233 2.21 -19.09 -15.84
N ARG A 234 2.24 -18.79 -17.13
CA ARG A 234 3.46 -18.82 -17.96
C ARG A 234 4.55 -17.90 -17.42
N LEU A 235 4.21 -16.65 -17.06
CA LEU A 235 5.17 -15.64 -16.57
C LEU A 235 5.71 -15.96 -15.18
N THR A 236 4.93 -16.63 -14.34
CA THR A 236 5.33 -16.96 -12.96
C THR A 236 5.88 -18.38 -12.80
N GLY A 237 5.76 -19.22 -13.84
CA GLY A 237 6.13 -20.64 -13.77
C GLY A 237 5.22 -21.45 -12.83
N SER A 238 3.97 -20.97 -12.61
CA SER A 238 2.97 -21.62 -11.79
C SER A 238 2.02 -22.38 -12.72
N ASP A 239 1.86 -23.68 -12.51
CA ASP A 239 0.84 -24.44 -13.24
C ASP A 239 -0.55 -23.87 -12.89
N ALA A 240 -1.42 -23.73 -13.90
CA ALA A 240 -2.73 -23.09 -13.82
C ALA A 240 -3.76 -23.74 -12.87
N GLN A 241 -3.36 -24.75 -12.09
CA GLN A 241 -4.23 -25.53 -11.19
C GLN A 241 -4.25 -25.07 -9.73
N GLY A 242 -3.57 -23.96 -9.36
CA GLY A 242 -3.47 -23.48 -7.97
C GLY A 242 -4.33 -22.27 -7.60
N ALA A 243 -5.21 -21.76 -8.47
CA ALA A 243 -5.97 -20.54 -8.23
C ALA A 243 -7.38 -20.76 -7.62
N GLY A 244 -7.58 -21.85 -6.92
CA GLY A 244 -8.83 -22.11 -6.20
C GLY A 244 -8.60 -23.01 -4.99
N LEU A 245 -8.96 -22.51 -3.81
CA LEU A 245 -9.03 -23.24 -2.54
C LEU A 245 -7.69 -23.44 -1.80
N ASP A 246 -7.29 -22.47 -1.01
CA ASP A 246 -6.71 -22.74 0.31
C ASP A 246 -6.96 -21.57 1.27
N GLY A 247 -8.11 -21.65 1.92
CA GLY A 247 -8.37 -20.94 3.17
C GLY A 247 -7.93 -21.84 4.31
N ALA A 248 -6.67 -21.74 4.73
CA ALA A 248 -6.25 -22.17 6.08
C ALA A 248 -4.79 -21.80 6.37
N ALA A 249 -4.60 -21.31 7.59
CA ALA A 249 -3.33 -21.16 8.30
C ALA A 249 -2.45 -19.94 7.99
N HIS A 250 -2.94 -18.74 8.35
CA HIS A 250 -2.06 -17.64 8.71
C HIS A 250 -1.30 -17.98 10.00
N ARG A 251 -0.04 -18.38 9.87
CA ARG A 251 0.93 -18.17 10.96
C ARG A 251 1.48 -16.76 10.80
N SER A 252 1.04 -15.88 11.69
CA SER A 252 1.58 -14.55 11.91
C SER A 252 3.10 -14.63 12.04
N ALA A 253 3.83 -14.04 11.09
CA ALA A 253 5.24 -13.74 11.28
C ALA A 253 5.31 -12.56 12.24
N ALA A 254 5.54 -12.84 13.52
CA ALA A 254 5.80 -11.85 14.53
C ALA A 254 7.03 -11.02 14.13
N MET A 255 6.91 -9.71 14.23
CA MET A 255 8.04 -8.77 14.13
C MET A 255 9.12 -9.17 15.16
N PRO A 256 10.39 -9.23 14.76
CA PRO A 256 11.46 -9.40 15.75
C PRO A 256 11.51 -8.16 16.66
N PRO A 257 11.76 -8.33 17.97
CA PRO A 257 11.84 -7.21 18.90
C PRO A 257 13.03 -6.29 18.55
N LYS A 258 12.82 -4.99 18.68
CA LYS A 258 13.90 -3.99 18.61
C LYS A 258 14.95 -4.35 19.65
N THR A 259 16.19 -4.57 19.21
CA THR A 259 17.36 -4.68 20.09
C THR A 259 17.55 -3.36 20.82
N THR A 260 17.26 -3.34 22.11
CA THR A 260 17.71 -2.29 23.03
C THR A 260 19.18 -2.55 23.30
N GLU A 261 20.03 -1.58 22.98
CA GLU A 261 21.43 -1.56 23.44
C GLU A 261 21.46 -1.61 24.95
N PRO A 262 22.43 -2.37 25.58
CA PRO A 262 22.60 -2.37 27.02
C PRO A 262 23.26 -1.06 27.45
N ALA A 263 22.62 -0.35 28.37
CA ALA A 263 23.21 0.77 29.09
C ALA A 263 24.46 0.29 29.85
N GLY A 264 25.57 0.99 29.60
CA GLY A 264 26.85 0.70 30.25
C GLY A 264 26.75 0.83 31.76
N GLU A 265 27.21 -0.20 32.45
CA GLU A 265 27.51 -0.18 33.86
C GLU A 265 28.64 0.81 34.14
N SER A 266 28.35 1.89 34.86
CA SER A 266 29.38 2.68 35.54
C SER A 266 29.53 2.15 36.98
N THR A 267 30.60 1.43 37.19
CA THR A 267 31.13 1.00 38.49
C THR A 267 31.35 2.19 39.44
N GLY A 268 30.63 2.16 40.56
CA GLY A 268 30.88 3.05 41.67
C GLY A 268 32.17 2.72 42.39
N LEU A 269 32.91 3.74 42.79
CA LEU A 269 33.93 3.67 43.83
C LEU A 269 33.45 4.55 44.99
N ALA A 270 33.27 3.87 46.11
CA ALA A 270 33.03 4.45 47.41
C ALA A 270 34.36 4.94 48.03
N SER A 271 34.32 6.09 48.71
CA SER A 271 35.20 6.50 49.80
C SER A 271 34.61 7.78 50.35
N GLY A 272 34.10 7.94 51.52
CA GLY A 272 34.69 7.73 52.81
C GLY A 272 35.08 9.07 53.42
N ALA A 273 34.53 9.36 54.63
CA ALA A 273 34.97 10.28 55.66
C ALA A 273 34.36 11.71 55.73
N LYS A 274 33.43 11.95 56.67
CA LYS A 274 33.57 12.55 58.01
C LYS A 274 33.88 14.07 58.10
N HIS A 275 33.07 14.69 58.97
CA HIS A 275 33.24 15.94 59.75
C HIS A 275 32.80 17.22 59.08
N SER A 276 31.89 17.92 59.61
CA SER A 276 31.47 18.62 60.79
C SER A 276 30.08 19.18 60.65
#